data_d277bd4c01563908af4f69cb23ed083b
#
_entry.id   d277bd4c01563908af4f69cb23ed083b
#
_cell.length_a   1.000
_cell.length_b   1.000
_cell.length_c   1.000
_cell.angle_alpha   90.00
_cell.angle_beta   90.00
_cell.angle_gamma   90.00
#
_symmetry.space_group_name_H-M   'P 1'
#
loop_
_entity.id
_entity.type
_entity.pdbx_description
1 polymer ?
#
loop_
_entity_poly.entity_id
_entity_poly.type
_entity_poly.pdbx_seq_one_letter_code
_entity_poly.pdbx_strand_id
1 'polypeptide(L)'
;MTTESSVICVFSNKGGCGKTTVAVHLALAYARLERTVLLDADPQGTATEWLKRRPADAKSPLVVPCPGREAAQRALKLAREEQVKFVILDLPPHSSAQIAWLLAEADLIVVPTRPTAADLVTIKQTVDLVHASKRKAGFILNAFRPQLVEAKEIGPILAGYSLPIIGVLGDRVAYSRGLPAGLGGHELGDEQAQEEVMKLAKKVMTARNEL
;
A
#
# COMPACT_ATOMS: atom_id res chain seq x y z
N MET A 1 27.57 7.04 3.85
CA MET A 1 26.45 7.12 2.88
C MET A 1 25.16 7.12 3.68
N THR A 2 24.50 8.26 3.82
CA THR A 2 23.17 8.35 4.46
C THR A 2 22.20 7.61 3.57
N THR A 3 21.71 6.47 4.02
CA THR A 3 20.69 5.70 3.30
C THR A 3 19.37 6.46 3.41
N GLU A 4 19.00 7.13 2.33
CA GLU A 4 17.74 7.86 2.22
C GLU A 4 16.55 6.92 2.44
N SER A 5 15.56 7.37 3.23
CA SER A 5 14.32 6.62 3.48
C SER A 5 13.53 6.44 2.19
N SER A 6 13.05 5.24 1.94
CA SER A 6 12.12 4.95 0.82
C SER A 6 10.69 5.18 1.28
N VAL A 7 10.02 6.20 0.74
CA VAL A 7 8.62 6.54 1.06
C VAL A 7 7.69 5.96 -0.01
N ILE A 8 6.86 5.01 0.37
CA ILE A 8 5.88 4.36 -0.50
C ILE A 8 4.48 4.72 -0.01
N CYS A 9 3.73 5.47 -0.82
CA CYS A 9 2.35 5.82 -0.52
C CYS A 9 1.39 4.79 -1.11
N VAL A 10 0.46 4.31 -0.31
CA VAL A 10 -0.64 3.44 -0.74
C VAL A 10 -1.89 4.29 -0.83
N PHE A 11 -2.35 4.56 -2.05
CA PHE A 11 -3.45 5.48 -2.29
C PHE A 11 -4.46 4.97 -3.32
N SER A 12 -5.72 5.17 -3.04
CA SER A 12 -6.82 5.07 -3.98
C SER A 12 -7.98 5.90 -3.44
N ASN A 13 -8.63 6.65 -4.32
CA ASN A 13 -9.77 7.49 -3.96
C ASN A 13 -11.00 6.66 -3.53
N LYS A 14 -10.99 5.35 -3.81
CA LYS A 14 -12.07 4.43 -3.45
C LYS A 14 -11.86 3.80 -2.09
N GLY A 15 -12.94 3.76 -1.29
CA GLY A 15 -13.01 2.94 -0.07
C GLY A 15 -13.10 1.44 -0.41
N GLY A 16 -12.48 0.60 0.41
CA GLY A 16 -12.60 -0.87 0.30
C GLY A 16 -11.81 -1.54 -0.84
N CYS A 17 -10.98 -0.82 -1.60
CA CYS A 17 -10.13 -1.41 -2.64
C CYS A 17 -8.92 -2.18 -2.09
N GLY A 18 -8.65 -2.11 -0.78
CA GLY A 18 -7.58 -2.83 -0.11
C GLY A 18 -6.31 -2.03 0.18
N LYS A 19 -6.41 -0.71 0.35
CA LYS A 19 -5.26 0.14 0.72
C LYS A 19 -4.53 -0.40 1.94
N THR A 20 -5.20 -0.50 3.08
CA THR A 20 -4.61 -1.01 4.32
C THR A 20 -4.10 -2.44 4.18
N THR A 21 -4.79 -3.30 3.40
CA THR A 21 -4.31 -4.66 3.13
C THR A 21 -2.94 -4.61 2.46
N VAL A 22 -2.79 -3.83 1.39
CA VAL A 22 -1.52 -3.68 0.68
C VAL A 22 -0.47 -3.03 1.57
N ALA A 23 -0.81 -1.97 2.30
CA ALA A 23 0.11 -1.25 3.18
C ALA A 23 0.69 -2.15 4.28
N VAL A 24 -0.17 -2.90 4.98
CA VAL A 24 0.24 -3.85 6.04
C VAL A 24 1.15 -4.94 5.48
N HIS A 25 0.79 -5.55 4.34
CA HIS A 25 1.58 -6.64 3.78
C HIS A 25 2.95 -6.16 3.24
N LEU A 26 3.03 -4.97 2.64
CA LEU A 26 4.31 -4.37 2.27
C LEU A 26 5.16 -4.05 3.50
N ALA A 27 4.56 -3.45 4.53
CA ALA A 27 5.26 -3.11 5.77
C ALA A 27 5.80 -4.37 6.47
N LEU A 28 5.02 -5.46 6.54
CA LEU A 28 5.45 -6.74 7.08
C LEU A 28 6.59 -7.36 6.28
N ALA A 29 6.51 -7.34 4.95
CA ALA A 29 7.56 -7.87 4.09
C ALA A 29 8.88 -7.13 4.28
N TYR A 30 8.84 -5.80 4.30
CA TYR A 30 10.05 -4.98 4.48
C TYR A 30 10.59 -5.01 5.89
N ALA A 31 9.75 -5.12 6.93
CA ALA A 31 10.20 -5.25 8.32
C ALA A 31 11.01 -6.53 8.57
N ARG A 32 10.94 -7.52 7.70
CA ARG A 32 11.80 -8.71 7.73
C ARG A 32 13.24 -8.40 7.32
N LEU A 33 13.43 -7.36 6.53
CA LEU A 33 14.71 -7.00 5.92
C LEU A 33 15.37 -5.83 6.65
N GLU A 34 14.62 -4.75 6.91
CA GLU A 34 15.15 -3.48 7.38
C GLU A 34 14.17 -2.77 8.33
N ARG A 35 14.65 -1.72 9.01
CA ARG A 35 13.79 -0.84 9.83
C ARG A 35 12.68 -0.27 8.96
N THR A 36 11.44 -0.58 9.33
CA THR A 36 10.25 -0.21 8.57
C THR A 36 9.22 0.43 9.50
N VAL A 37 8.58 1.49 9.04
CA VAL A 37 7.43 2.12 9.70
C VAL A 37 6.23 2.14 8.76
N LEU A 38 5.07 1.82 9.30
CA LEU A 38 3.78 2.02 8.67
C LEU A 38 3.11 3.25 9.30
N LEU A 39 2.93 4.29 8.52
CA LEU A 39 2.26 5.52 8.92
C LEU A 39 0.78 5.43 8.54
N ASP A 40 -0.08 5.34 9.53
CA ASP A 40 -1.52 5.26 9.36
C ASP A 40 -2.11 6.67 9.33
N ALA A 41 -2.28 7.20 8.13
CA ALA A 41 -2.84 8.54 7.92
C ALA A 41 -4.37 8.53 7.70
N ASP A 42 -4.99 7.33 7.65
CA ASP A 42 -6.43 7.21 7.57
C ASP A 42 -7.06 7.45 8.97
N PRO A 43 -7.97 8.43 9.12
CA PRO A 43 -8.68 8.64 10.39
C PRO A 43 -9.45 7.42 10.89
N GLN A 44 -9.77 6.44 10.02
CA GLN A 44 -10.38 5.18 10.44
C GLN A 44 -9.44 4.31 11.27
N GLY A 45 -8.12 4.53 11.16
CA GLY A 45 -7.12 3.86 11.99
C GLY A 45 -7.04 2.34 11.81
N THR A 46 -7.36 1.82 10.62
CA THR A 46 -7.44 0.37 10.38
C THR A 46 -6.09 -0.33 10.59
N ALA A 47 -4.98 0.28 10.17
CA ALA A 47 -3.64 -0.27 10.40
C ALA A 47 -3.25 -0.19 11.88
N THR A 48 -3.65 0.86 12.57
CA THR A 48 -3.46 1.04 14.02
C THR A 48 -4.23 -0.02 14.82
N GLU A 49 -5.48 -0.29 14.45
CA GLU A 49 -6.29 -1.35 15.08
C GLU A 49 -5.75 -2.75 14.78
N TRP A 50 -5.19 -2.96 13.60
CA TRP A 50 -4.47 -4.19 13.26
C TRP A 50 -3.29 -4.43 14.22
N LEU A 51 -2.47 -3.40 14.45
CA LEU A 51 -1.32 -3.51 15.37
C LEU A 51 -1.74 -3.89 16.79
N LYS A 52 -2.83 -3.32 17.31
CA LYS A 52 -3.33 -3.64 18.67
C LYS A 52 -3.69 -5.11 18.88
N ARG A 53 -4.03 -5.80 17.79
CA ARG A 53 -4.38 -7.23 17.80
C ARG A 53 -3.20 -8.13 17.47
N ARG A 54 -2.05 -7.54 17.13
CA ARG A 54 -0.88 -8.31 16.73
C ARG A 54 -0.30 -9.09 17.93
N PRO A 55 0.03 -10.39 17.76
CA PRO A 55 0.71 -11.15 18.80
C PRO A 55 2.02 -10.48 19.21
N ALA A 56 2.32 -10.44 20.51
CA ALA A 56 3.47 -9.72 21.05
C ALA A 56 4.82 -10.28 20.59
N ASP A 57 4.86 -11.57 20.28
CA ASP A 57 6.05 -12.30 19.77
C ASP A 57 6.20 -12.22 18.25
N ALA A 58 5.19 -11.71 17.54
CA ALA A 58 5.25 -11.59 16.09
C ALA A 58 6.11 -10.38 15.66
N LYS A 59 7.09 -10.63 14.77
CA LYS A 59 7.89 -9.54 14.18
C LYS A 59 6.97 -8.54 13.49
N SER A 60 7.12 -7.26 13.83
CA SER A 60 6.21 -6.19 13.39
C SER A 60 6.98 -4.96 12.88
N PRO A 61 6.45 -4.27 11.86
CA PRO A 61 6.84 -2.88 11.64
C PRO A 61 6.36 -2.02 12.82
N LEU A 62 7.00 -0.88 13.02
CA LEU A 62 6.40 0.16 13.85
C LEU A 62 5.18 0.73 13.10
N VAL A 63 4.04 0.85 13.79
CA VAL A 63 2.85 1.51 13.24
C VAL A 63 2.60 2.80 14.02
N VAL A 64 2.50 3.92 13.30
CA VAL A 64 2.33 5.25 13.88
C VAL A 64 1.05 5.87 13.31
N PRO A 65 0.04 6.10 14.14
CA PRO A 65 -1.12 6.86 13.72
C PRO A 65 -0.73 8.33 13.47
N CYS A 66 -1.05 8.83 12.29
CA CYS A 66 -0.71 10.19 11.90
C CYS A 66 -1.84 10.87 11.10
N PRO A 67 -3.07 10.92 11.65
CA PRO A 67 -4.18 11.58 10.98
C PRO A 67 -3.92 13.09 10.87
N GLY A 68 -4.16 13.63 9.67
CA GLY A 68 -3.94 15.05 9.42
C GLY A 68 -2.50 15.39 9.00
N ARG A 69 -2.39 16.55 8.35
CA ARG A 69 -1.14 16.99 7.70
C ARG A 69 0.02 17.14 8.69
N GLU A 70 -0.21 17.82 9.79
CA GLU A 70 0.86 18.10 10.77
C GLU A 70 1.40 16.82 11.42
N ALA A 71 0.51 15.87 11.78
CA ALA A 71 0.94 14.61 12.35
C ALA A 71 1.77 13.80 11.35
N ALA A 72 1.33 13.73 10.10
CA ALA A 72 2.07 13.05 9.03
C ALA A 72 3.42 13.73 8.73
N GLN A 73 3.50 15.06 8.75
CA GLN A 73 4.77 15.79 8.59
C GLN A 73 5.76 15.43 9.69
N ARG A 74 5.30 15.47 10.96
CA ARG A 74 6.16 15.11 12.11
C ARG A 74 6.63 13.67 12.03
N ALA A 75 5.73 12.74 11.67
CA ALA A 75 6.06 11.32 11.56
C ALA A 75 7.08 11.05 10.43
N LEU A 76 6.92 11.67 9.26
CA LEU A 76 7.87 11.57 8.14
C LEU A 76 9.23 12.15 8.50
N LYS A 77 9.26 13.32 9.15
CA LYS A 77 10.49 13.94 9.60
C LYS A 77 11.23 13.04 10.58
N LEU A 78 10.54 12.54 11.60
CA LEU A 78 11.11 11.62 12.58
C LEU A 78 11.63 10.32 11.95
N ALA A 79 10.88 9.74 11.00
CA ALA A 79 11.33 8.55 10.31
C ALA A 79 12.65 8.77 9.54
N ARG A 80 12.82 9.94 8.94
CA ARG A 80 14.09 10.32 8.27
C ARG A 80 15.22 10.53 9.27
N GLU A 81 14.98 11.24 10.36
CA GLU A 81 15.96 11.47 11.42
C GLU A 81 16.43 10.17 12.08
N GLU A 82 15.51 9.24 12.28
CA GLU A 82 15.75 7.89 12.82
C GLU A 82 16.31 6.91 11.78
N GLN A 83 16.60 7.36 10.58
CA GLN A 83 17.14 6.54 9.49
C GLN A 83 16.29 5.28 9.19
N VAL A 84 14.97 5.40 9.27
CA VAL A 84 14.05 4.33 8.89
C VAL A 84 14.21 4.06 7.40
N LYS A 85 14.47 2.81 7.02
CA LYS A 85 14.74 2.45 5.62
C LYS A 85 13.49 2.48 4.76
N PHE A 86 12.37 1.94 5.26
CA PHE A 86 11.10 1.91 4.55
C PHE A 86 10.00 2.62 5.34
N VAL A 87 9.37 3.58 4.69
CA VAL A 87 8.20 4.29 5.21
C VAL A 87 7.02 3.96 4.31
N ILE A 88 6.02 3.27 4.84
CA ILE A 88 4.78 2.96 4.13
C ILE A 88 3.71 3.91 4.66
N LEU A 89 3.06 4.64 3.77
CA LEU A 89 1.95 5.55 4.09
C LEU A 89 0.63 4.91 3.67
N ASP A 90 -0.23 4.56 4.62
CA ASP A 90 -1.62 4.16 4.35
C ASP A 90 -2.51 5.39 4.35
N LEU A 91 -2.99 5.78 3.17
CA LEU A 91 -3.72 7.03 2.97
C LEU A 91 -5.24 6.81 2.99
N PRO A 92 -6.01 7.79 3.52
CA PRO A 92 -7.47 7.72 3.49
C PRO A 92 -8.00 7.75 2.06
N PRO A 93 -9.24 7.26 1.83
CA PRO A 93 -9.98 7.52 0.61
C PRO A 93 -10.33 9.02 0.53
N HIS A 94 -10.65 9.49 -0.64
CA HIS A 94 -11.07 10.86 -0.95
C HIS A 94 -9.92 11.86 -1.10
N SER A 95 -10.10 12.71 -2.12
CA SER A 95 -9.16 13.77 -2.45
C SER A 95 -9.27 14.94 -1.46
N SER A 96 -8.13 15.39 -0.96
CA SER A 96 -8.01 16.58 -0.14
C SER A 96 -6.66 17.24 -0.39
N ALA A 97 -6.50 18.50 0.01
CA ALA A 97 -5.20 19.17 -0.05
C ALA A 97 -4.11 18.40 0.73
N GLN A 98 -4.50 17.71 1.80
CA GLN A 98 -3.61 16.83 2.56
C GLN A 98 -3.11 15.66 1.73
N ILE A 99 -3.98 14.99 0.96
CA ILE A 99 -3.60 13.86 0.10
C ILE A 99 -2.61 14.31 -0.96
N ALA A 100 -2.89 15.42 -1.65
CA ALA A 100 -1.96 15.95 -2.65
C ALA A 100 -0.57 16.21 -2.09
N TRP A 101 -0.49 16.74 -0.86
CA TRP A 101 0.78 16.94 -0.18
C TRP A 101 1.47 15.61 0.15
N LEU A 102 0.76 14.63 0.72
CA LEU A 102 1.33 13.32 1.06
C LEU A 102 1.80 12.55 -0.18
N LEU A 103 1.07 12.62 -1.29
CA LEU A 103 1.51 12.04 -2.54
C LEU A 103 2.81 12.68 -3.05
N ALA A 104 3.00 13.99 -2.84
CA ALA A 104 4.24 14.68 -3.22
C ALA A 104 5.46 14.26 -2.39
N GLU A 105 5.30 13.67 -1.20
CA GLU A 105 6.38 13.12 -0.38
C GLU A 105 6.82 11.71 -0.82
N ALA A 106 6.05 11.04 -1.69
CA ALA A 106 6.33 9.67 -2.10
C ALA A 106 7.50 9.55 -3.07
N ASP A 107 8.30 8.49 -2.93
CA ASP A 107 9.20 8.01 -3.97
C ASP A 107 8.45 7.12 -4.98
N LEU A 108 7.42 6.42 -4.50
CA LEU A 108 6.53 5.61 -5.31
C LEU A 108 5.11 5.65 -4.73
N ILE A 109 4.12 5.81 -5.60
CA ILE A 109 2.70 5.65 -5.25
C ILE A 109 2.22 4.30 -5.78
N VAL A 110 1.71 3.45 -4.90
CA VAL A 110 1.04 2.22 -5.28
C VAL A 110 -0.47 2.41 -5.22
N VAL A 111 -1.17 2.03 -6.26
CA VAL A 111 -2.61 2.24 -6.44
C VAL A 111 -3.34 0.89 -6.40
N PRO A 112 -3.84 0.45 -5.22
CA PRO A 112 -4.64 -0.74 -5.14
C PRO A 112 -5.95 -0.57 -5.91
N THR A 113 -6.27 -1.55 -6.77
CA THR A 113 -7.53 -1.59 -7.50
C THR A 113 -8.02 -3.03 -7.61
N ARG A 114 -9.33 -3.23 -7.58
CA ARG A 114 -9.96 -4.53 -7.81
C ARG A 114 -10.44 -4.62 -9.26
N PRO A 115 -10.46 -5.81 -9.87
CA PRO A 115 -11.02 -6.00 -11.20
C PRO A 115 -12.55 -6.00 -11.16
N THR A 116 -13.17 -4.92 -10.68
CA THR A 116 -14.62 -4.75 -10.64
C THR A 116 -15.04 -3.49 -11.38
N ALA A 117 -16.18 -3.53 -12.06
CA ALA A 117 -16.72 -2.36 -12.75
C ALA A 117 -16.84 -1.14 -11.83
N ALA A 118 -17.25 -1.35 -10.57
CA ALA A 118 -17.37 -0.29 -9.58
C ALA A 118 -16.03 0.36 -9.21
N ASP A 119 -14.92 -0.36 -9.24
CA ASP A 119 -13.58 0.19 -8.99
C ASP A 119 -13.08 0.96 -10.22
N LEU A 120 -13.36 0.46 -11.42
CA LEU A 120 -12.95 1.09 -12.67
C LEU A 120 -13.66 2.43 -12.93
N VAL A 121 -14.91 2.59 -12.52
CA VAL A 121 -15.63 3.87 -12.64
C VAL A 121 -14.93 5.01 -11.89
N THR A 122 -14.33 4.71 -10.74
CA THR A 122 -13.69 5.73 -9.88
C THR A 122 -12.18 5.85 -10.10
N ILE A 123 -11.57 4.97 -10.91
CA ILE A 123 -10.12 4.91 -11.08
C ILE A 123 -9.54 6.20 -11.67
N LYS A 124 -10.28 6.84 -12.58
CA LYS A 124 -9.85 8.08 -13.23
C LYS A 124 -9.48 9.17 -12.21
N GLN A 125 -10.34 9.39 -11.19
CA GLN A 125 -10.08 10.41 -10.16
C GLN A 125 -8.80 10.09 -9.37
N THR A 126 -8.53 8.82 -9.10
CA THR A 126 -7.29 8.39 -8.44
C THR A 126 -6.08 8.71 -9.32
N VAL A 127 -6.16 8.35 -10.60
CA VAL A 127 -5.07 8.56 -11.56
C VAL A 127 -4.79 10.04 -11.81
N ASP A 128 -5.82 10.87 -11.91
CA ASP A 128 -5.68 12.32 -12.08
C ASP A 128 -4.88 12.94 -10.91
N LEU A 129 -5.14 12.52 -9.67
CA LEU A 129 -4.39 12.97 -8.48
C LEU A 129 -2.94 12.47 -8.50
N VAL A 130 -2.75 11.20 -8.87
CA VAL A 130 -1.42 10.59 -8.99
C VAL A 130 -0.58 11.32 -10.03
N HIS A 131 -1.12 11.57 -11.22
CA HIS A 131 -0.42 12.34 -12.27
C HIS A 131 -0.12 13.78 -11.82
N ALA A 132 -1.05 14.44 -11.12
CA ALA A 132 -0.82 15.78 -10.58
C ALA A 132 0.33 15.83 -9.57
N SER A 133 0.62 14.74 -8.87
CA SER A 133 1.75 14.64 -7.93
C SER A 133 3.12 14.60 -8.64
N LYS A 134 3.16 14.25 -9.92
CA LYS A 134 4.39 14.04 -10.73
C LYS A 134 5.34 13.00 -10.11
N ARG A 135 4.81 12.04 -9.38
CA ARG A 135 5.58 10.97 -8.74
C ARG A 135 5.43 9.67 -9.52
N LYS A 136 6.44 8.81 -9.39
CA LYS A 136 6.39 7.43 -9.89
C LYS A 136 5.18 6.73 -9.31
N ALA A 137 4.46 5.97 -10.13
CA ALA A 137 3.28 5.26 -9.65
C ALA A 137 3.00 3.99 -10.45
N GLY A 138 2.24 3.07 -9.84
CA GLY A 138 1.77 1.87 -10.51
C GLY A 138 0.61 1.21 -9.80
N PHE A 139 -0.17 0.44 -10.55
CA PHE A 139 -1.31 -0.30 -10.05
C PHE A 139 -0.88 -1.58 -9.33
N ILE A 140 -1.60 -1.91 -8.25
CA ILE A 140 -1.61 -3.25 -7.66
C ILE A 140 -3.00 -3.82 -7.84
N LEU A 141 -3.12 -4.93 -8.59
CA LEU A 141 -4.37 -5.67 -8.66
C LEU A 141 -4.58 -6.39 -7.34
N ASN A 142 -5.62 -6.02 -6.60
CA ASN A 142 -5.97 -6.61 -5.32
C ASN A 142 -7.25 -7.44 -5.42
N ALA A 143 -7.35 -8.50 -4.62
CA ALA A 143 -8.41 -9.49 -4.70
C ALA A 143 -8.60 -10.03 -6.14
N PHE A 144 -7.49 -10.35 -6.78
CA PHE A 144 -7.45 -10.77 -8.17
C PHE A 144 -7.82 -12.25 -8.33
N ARG A 145 -8.76 -12.54 -9.22
CA ARG A 145 -9.18 -13.89 -9.58
C ARG A 145 -8.94 -14.10 -11.08
N PRO A 146 -7.85 -14.77 -11.49
CA PRO A 146 -7.47 -14.86 -12.91
C PRO A 146 -8.48 -15.59 -13.80
N GLN A 147 -9.34 -16.41 -13.20
CA GLN A 147 -10.38 -17.17 -13.89
C GLN A 147 -11.62 -16.32 -14.28
N LEU A 148 -11.79 -15.14 -13.69
CA LEU A 148 -12.92 -14.26 -13.98
C LEU A 148 -12.73 -13.48 -15.29
N VAL A 149 -13.82 -13.15 -15.96
CA VAL A 149 -13.81 -12.36 -17.21
C VAL A 149 -13.20 -10.98 -16.96
N GLU A 150 -13.59 -10.34 -15.88
CA GLU A 150 -13.11 -9.01 -15.47
C GLU A 150 -11.58 -8.96 -15.28
N ALA A 151 -10.99 -10.09 -14.90
CA ALA A 151 -9.53 -10.20 -14.76
C ALA A 151 -8.80 -10.10 -16.11
N LYS A 152 -9.43 -10.53 -17.19
CA LYS A 152 -8.88 -10.44 -18.55
C LYS A 152 -9.04 -9.04 -19.15
N GLU A 153 -10.08 -8.34 -18.74
CA GLU A 153 -10.43 -7.01 -19.26
C GLU A 153 -9.70 -5.88 -18.55
N ILE A 154 -9.29 -6.06 -17.28
CA ILE A 154 -8.71 -4.99 -16.48
C ILE A 154 -7.38 -4.49 -17.03
N GLY A 155 -6.55 -5.37 -17.56
CA GLY A 155 -5.23 -5.01 -18.10
C GLY A 155 -5.31 -3.96 -19.20
N PRO A 156 -6.08 -4.19 -20.28
CA PRO A 156 -6.30 -3.20 -21.35
C PRO A 156 -6.88 -1.87 -20.85
N ILE A 157 -7.82 -1.92 -19.89
CA ILE A 157 -8.44 -0.72 -19.32
C ILE A 157 -7.40 0.10 -18.55
N LEU A 158 -6.60 -0.53 -17.70
CA LEU A 158 -5.57 0.17 -16.90
C LEU A 158 -4.42 0.69 -17.77
N ALA A 159 -4.09 0.01 -18.85
CA ALA A 159 -3.06 0.47 -19.80
C ALA A 159 -3.39 1.84 -20.39
N GLY A 160 -4.68 2.19 -20.53
CA GLY A 160 -5.13 3.51 -20.99
C GLY A 160 -4.78 4.67 -20.06
N TYR A 161 -4.36 4.40 -18.83
CA TYR A 161 -4.01 5.42 -17.82
C TYR A 161 -2.52 5.73 -17.73
N SER A 162 -1.69 5.13 -18.58
CA SER A 162 -0.22 5.35 -18.60
C SER A 162 0.48 5.05 -17.26
N LEU A 163 -0.08 4.15 -16.46
CA LEU A 163 0.52 3.63 -15.25
C LEU A 163 0.69 2.10 -15.37
N PRO A 164 1.86 1.53 -15.05
CA PRO A 164 2.07 0.10 -15.14
C PRO A 164 1.34 -0.67 -14.03
N ILE A 165 1.01 -1.93 -14.28
CA ILE A 165 0.63 -2.89 -13.24
C ILE A 165 1.93 -3.45 -12.65
N ILE A 166 2.24 -3.06 -11.42
CA ILE A 166 3.49 -3.43 -10.73
C ILE A 166 3.32 -4.58 -9.75
N GLY A 167 2.10 -5.04 -9.49
CA GLY A 167 1.88 -6.15 -8.58
C GLY A 167 0.48 -6.71 -8.61
N VAL A 168 0.34 -7.90 -8.01
CA VAL A 168 -0.94 -8.61 -7.89
C VAL A 168 -0.99 -9.28 -6.53
N LEU A 169 -2.11 -9.14 -5.83
CA LEU A 169 -2.51 -9.95 -4.69
C LEU A 169 -3.81 -10.69 -5.06
N GLY A 170 -3.81 -12.00 -4.90
CA GLY A 170 -4.98 -12.84 -5.19
C GLY A 170 -6.13 -12.58 -4.24
N ASP A 171 -7.32 -13.03 -4.60
CA ASP A 171 -8.46 -13.08 -3.69
C ASP A 171 -8.34 -14.31 -2.79
N ARG A 172 -7.68 -14.13 -1.63
CA ARG A 172 -7.43 -15.20 -0.67
C ARG A 172 -8.13 -14.97 0.65
N VAL A 173 -8.69 -16.03 1.19
CA VAL A 173 -9.26 -16.04 2.53
C VAL A 173 -8.23 -15.64 3.59
N ALA A 174 -6.96 -15.98 3.37
CA ALA A 174 -5.86 -15.61 4.25
C ALA A 174 -5.75 -14.10 4.46
N TYR A 175 -5.93 -13.28 3.43
CA TYR A 175 -5.88 -11.82 3.58
C TYR A 175 -7.06 -11.26 4.37
N SER A 176 -8.27 -11.78 4.14
CA SER A 176 -9.47 -11.33 4.85
C SER A 176 -9.52 -11.79 6.31
N ARG A 177 -8.91 -12.93 6.65
CA ARG A 177 -8.82 -13.45 8.01
C ARG A 177 -7.63 -12.91 8.80
N GLY A 178 -6.50 -12.66 8.13
CA GLY A 178 -5.27 -12.21 8.79
C GLY A 178 -5.41 -10.82 9.41
N LEU A 179 -5.90 -9.85 8.65
CA LEU A 179 -6.00 -8.48 9.13
C LEU A 179 -6.82 -8.33 10.43
N PRO A 180 -8.04 -8.89 10.56
CA PRO A 180 -8.78 -8.85 11.83
C PRO A 180 -8.09 -9.55 12.99
N ALA A 181 -7.21 -10.50 12.72
CA ALA A 181 -6.43 -11.25 13.71
C ALA A 181 -5.08 -10.59 14.08
N GLY A 182 -4.76 -9.41 13.53
CA GLY A 182 -3.47 -8.76 13.73
C GLY A 182 -2.32 -9.44 12.97
N LEU A 183 -2.64 -10.25 11.98
CA LEU A 183 -1.68 -11.02 11.18
C LEU A 183 -1.68 -10.57 9.71
N GLY A 184 -0.59 -10.81 9.01
CA GLY A 184 -0.58 -10.83 7.56
C GLY A 184 -1.14 -12.16 7.04
N GLY A 185 -1.75 -12.17 5.85
CA GLY A 185 -2.25 -13.41 5.25
C GLY A 185 -1.19 -14.50 5.12
N HIS A 186 0.04 -14.11 4.84
CA HIS A 186 1.19 -15.01 4.76
C HIS A 186 1.64 -15.61 6.12
N GLU A 187 1.14 -15.09 7.24
CA GLU A 187 1.44 -15.60 8.59
C GLU A 187 0.42 -16.67 9.05
N LEU A 188 -0.61 -16.93 8.25
CA LEU A 188 -1.62 -17.96 8.49
C LEU A 188 -1.29 -19.33 7.87
N GLY A 189 -0.05 -19.54 7.43
CA GLY A 189 0.37 -20.79 6.81
C GLY A 189 -0.06 -20.95 5.34
N ASP A 190 -0.52 -19.90 4.70
CA ASP A 190 -0.82 -19.88 3.26
C ASP A 190 0.47 -19.56 2.48
N GLU A 191 1.12 -20.61 1.94
CA GLU A 191 2.38 -20.50 1.19
C GLU A 191 2.22 -19.61 -0.07
N GLN A 192 1.08 -19.67 -0.72
CA GLN A 192 0.82 -18.85 -1.90
C GLN A 192 0.66 -17.37 -1.51
N ALA A 193 0.01 -17.06 -0.38
CA ALA A 193 -0.05 -15.71 0.14
C ALA A 193 1.36 -15.19 0.50
N GLN A 194 2.22 -16.06 1.03
CA GLN A 194 3.61 -15.72 1.32
C GLN A 194 4.39 -15.38 0.05
N GLU A 195 4.30 -16.22 -0.98
CA GLU A 195 4.96 -15.98 -2.26
C GLU A 195 4.47 -14.68 -2.92
N GLU A 196 3.17 -14.45 -2.94
CA GLU A 196 2.56 -13.22 -3.50
C GLU A 196 3.06 -11.96 -2.80
N VAL A 197 3.09 -11.94 -1.47
CA VAL A 197 3.54 -10.79 -0.68
C VAL A 197 5.03 -10.51 -0.91
N MET A 198 5.88 -11.53 -0.93
CA MET A 198 7.31 -11.35 -1.20
C MET A 198 7.57 -10.88 -2.63
N LYS A 199 6.86 -11.43 -3.60
CA LYS A 199 6.93 -11.01 -5.01
C LYS A 199 6.44 -9.58 -5.18
N LEU A 200 5.35 -9.20 -4.50
CA LEU A 200 4.84 -7.83 -4.50
C LEU A 200 5.89 -6.85 -3.95
N ALA A 201 6.45 -7.13 -2.77
CA ALA A 201 7.46 -6.27 -2.16
C ALA A 201 8.69 -6.07 -3.08
N LYS A 202 9.18 -7.15 -3.71
CA LYS A 202 10.27 -7.07 -4.67
C LYS A 202 9.90 -6.19 -5.88
N LYS A 203 8.73 -6.39 -6.48
CA LYS A 203 8.27 -5.62 -7.64
C LYS A 203 8.06 -4.15 -7.32
N VAL A 204 7.56 -3.82 -6.14
CA VAL A 204 7.40 -2.43 -5.68
C VAL A 204 8.76 -1.73 -5.56
N MET A 205 9.80 -2.42 -5.06
CA MET A 205 11.14 -1.87 -5.01
C MET A 205 11.77 -1.70 -6.40
N THR A 206 11.55 -2.65 -7.30
CA THR A 206 11.98 -2.53 -8.70
C THR A 206 11.32 -1.30 -9.35
N ALA A 207 10.01 -1.17 -9.24
CA ALA A 207 9.25 -0.03 -9.79
C ALA A 207 9.73 1.32 -9.22
N ARG A 208 10.03 1.40 -7.90
CA ARG A 208 10.60 2.61 -7.29
C ARG A 208 11.91 3.03 -7.96
N ASN A 209 12.74 2.08 -8.36
CA ASN A 209 14.05 2.37 -8.94
C ASN A 209 13.98 2.67 -10.44
N GLU A 210 13.10 2.01 -11.18
CA GLU A 210 13.10 1.99 -12.65
C GLU A 210 12.09 2.96 -13.29
N LEU A 211 10.94 3.24 -12.68
CA LEU A 211 9.99 4.22 -13.21
C LEU A 211 10.47 5.67 -12.96
#